data_8aff8371789f73d460dbef6706def7db
#
_entry.id   8aff8371789f73d460dbef6706def7db
#
_cell.length_a   1.000
_cell.length_b   1.000
_cell.length_c   1.000
_cell.angle_alpha   90.00
_cell.angle_beta   90.00
_cell.angle_gamma   90.00
#
_symmetry.space_group_name_H-M   'P 1'
#
loop_
_entity.id
_entity.type
_entity.pdbx_description
1 polymer ?
#
loop_
_entity_poly.entity_id
_entity_poly.type
_entity_poly.pdbx_seq_one_letter_code
_entity_poly.pdbx_strand_id
1 'polypeptide(L)'
;MQMDLLIRNVRAWDDKPVVDIGIKDGKIVAIEEGIDASATETIDAEGRAVIPGLVEPHMHLEKAFLHRRMPPVLGTLDEAIRVTGILKGKQEHNDVMARSRQVLDMAVQNGTTAIRAHPDVDLIQGLIGVETLLELQDEYRHLLDIQIVAFPQEGIVKSPGTIELMEKSMALGADVVGGCPYNELSWDDTKQHIDAVFAMAQKHDAPIDMHADFSDEASDQRFASTAYIAQKTIDTGYQGRVSLGHVTSLGSLEPAQLQPIIELLQKADISIVTLPATDLYLGGRNDTKNRRRGLTPVRSLHEAGVNVAYSSNNIRNAFTPFGKADMLVIGNLLAHAISFGTPAHQSAILDMGTINAARSIGIGDNYGIAVGKQADLVILDTYQIADALLDMPARSWVIKRGRITVVTEHRCTIHREGCCGHDHADGHRH
;
A
#
# COMPACT_ATOMS: atom_id res chain seq x y z
N MET A 1 -28.09 -24.22 2.84
CA MET A 1 -26.74 -24.26 3.49
C MET A 1 -26.67 -23.11 4.46
N GLN A 2 -26.36 -23.33 5.71
CA GLN A 2 -26.19 -22.19 6.66
C GLN A 2 -24.89 -21.46 6.33
N MET A 3 -24.97 -20.14 6.21
CA MET A 3 -23.85 -19.22 5.98
C MET A 3 -23.31 -18.71 7.32
N ASP A 4 -22.06 -18.23 7.34
CA ASP A 4 -21.49 -17.57 8.52
C ASP A 4 -21.93 -16.12 8.57
N LEU A 5 -21.84 -15.41 7.43
CA LEU A 5 -22.28 -14.03 7.27
C LEU A 5 -23.08 -13.88 5.97
N LEU A 6 -24.18 -13.12 6.03
CA LEU A 6 -24.96 -12.70 4.88
C LEU A 6 -25.02 -11.16 4.84
N ILE A 7 -24.51 -10.57 3.77
CA ILE A 7 -24.60 -9.14 3.52
C ILE A 7 -25.74 -8.92 2.53
N ARG A 8 -26.79 -8.24 2.95
CA ARG A 8 -27.98 -7.94 2.14
C ARG A 8 -27.90 -6.56 1.53
N ASN A 9 -28.55 -6.42 0.38
CA ASN A 9 -28.80 -5.13 -0.26
C ASN A 9 -27.52 -4.31 -0.46
N VAL A 10 -26.42 -4.93 -0.96
CA VAL A 10 -25.14 -4.26 -1.16
C VAL A 10 -24.90 -3.94 -2.62
N ARG A 11 -24.33 -2.78 -2.94
CA ARG A 11 -23.92 -2.38 -4.28
C ARG A 11 -22.48 -2.80 -4.55
N ALA A 12 -22.33 -3.88 -5.31
CA ALA A 12 -21.01 -4.38 -5.72
C ALA A 12 -20.52 -3.84 -7.08
N TRP A 13 -21.41 -3.21 -7.86
CA TRP A 13 -21.13 -2.57 -9.15
C TRP A 13 -22.11 -1.39 -9.35
N ASP A 14 -21.61 -0.28 -9.88
CA ASP A 14 -22.42 0.95 -10.05
C ASP A 14 -23.49 0.79 -11.16
N ASP A 15 -23.22 -0.05 -12.15
CA ASP A 15 -24.07 -0.29 -13.33
C ASP A 15 -25.05 -1.46 -13.18
N LYS A 16 -25.09 -2.10 -11.99
CA LYS A 16 -25.96 -3.26 -11.72
C LYS A 16 -26.85 -3.04 -10.50
N PRO A 17 -27.95 -3.83 -10.38
CA PRO A 17 -28.75 -3.86 -9.18
C PRO A 17 -27.93 -4.19 -7.92
N VAL A 18 -28.45 -3.86 -6.76
CA VAL A 18 -27.92 -4.35 -5.48
C VAL A 18 -28.08 -5.86 -5.40
N VAL A 19 -27.14 -6.49 -4.71
CA VAL A 19 -27.10 -7.95 -4.54
C VAL A 19 -26.94 -8.30 -3.06
N ASP A 20 -27.15 -9.56 -2.75
CA ASP A 20 -26.73 -10.16 -1.49
C ASP A 20 -25.39 -10.89 -1.70
N ILE A 21 -24.53 -10.86 -0.68
CA ILE A 21 -23.27 -11.62 -0.66
C ILE A 21 -23.33 -12.62 0.48
N GLY A 22 -23.31 -13.90 0.14
CA GLY A 22 -23.25 -15.00 1.09
C GLY A 22 -21.81 -15.46 1.35
N ILE A 23 -21.46 -15.60 2.62
CA ILE A 23 -20.08 -15.92 3.05
C ILE A 23 -20.12 -17.18 3.95
N LYS A 24 -19.19 -18.09 3.68
CA LYS A 24 -18.97 -19.28 4.47
C LYS A 24 -17.49 -19.67 4.53
N ASP A 25 -17.00 -20.09 5.69
CA ASP A 25 -15.61 -20.49 5.91
C ASP A 25 -14.60 -19.45 5.40
N GLY A 26 -14.93 -18.15 5.61
CA GLY A 26 -14.12 -17.03 5.20
C GLY A 26 -14.11 -16.73 3.70
N LYS A 27 -14.93 -17.39 2.89
CA LYS A 27 -15.01 -17.21 1.43
C LYS A 27 -16.39 -16.76 0.99
N ILE A 28 -16.44 -16.01 -0.11
CA ILE A 28 -17.67 -15.67 -0.81
C ILE A 28 -18.17 -16.93 -1.50
N VAL A 29 -19.39 -17.36 -1.16
CA VAL A 29 -20.02 -18.58 -1.71
C VAL A 29 -21.19 -18.27 -2.64
N ALA A 30 -21.77 -17.07 -2.56
CA ALA A 30 -22.85 -16.64 -3.44
C ALA A 30 -22.83 -15.10 -3.59
N ILE A 31 -23.21 -14.61 -4.77
CA ILE A 31 -23.48 -13.19 -5.07
C ILE A 31 -24.71 -13.19 -5.98
N GLU A 32 -25.88 -12.86 -5.43
CA GLU A 32 -27.17 -12.98 -6.11
C GLU A 32 -28.17 -11.94 -5.59
N GLU A 33 -29.19 -11.62 -6.37
CA GLU A 33 -30.34 -10.85 -5.88
C GLU A 33 -31.21 -11.74 -4.98
N GLY A 34 -31.36 -11.37 -3.70
CA GLY A 34 -32.29 -12.03 -2.78
C GLY A 34 -31.93 -13.46 -2.39
N ILE A 35 -30.76 -13.66 -1.75
CA ILE A 35 -30.35 -14.98 -1.24
C ILE A 35 -31.36 -15.48 -0.20
N ASP A 36 -32.04 -16.60 -0.49
CA ASP A 36 -32.92 -17.30 0.46
C ASP A 36 -32.10 -18.34 1.26
N ALA A 37 -31.37 -17.85 2.26
CA ALA A 37 -30.60 -18.70 3.18
C ALA A 37 -30.52 -18.09 4.57
N SER A 38 -30.32 -18.95 5.57
CA SER A 38 -30.01 -18.51 6.94
C SER A 38 -28.51 -18.27 7.10
N ALA A 39 -28.15 -17.29 7.90
CA ALA A 39 -26.78 -17.00 8.30
C ALA A 39 -26.68 -16.89 9.83
N THR A 40 -25.46 -17.07 10.36
CA THR A 40 -25.18 -16.84 11.78
C THR A 40 -25.26 -15.36 12.10
N GLU A 41 -24.79 -14.50 11.17
CA GLU A 41 -24.82 -13.05 11.25
C GLU A 41 -25.33 -12.45 9.94
N THR A 42 -26.04 -11.34 10.01
CA THR A 42 -26.58 -10.66 8.83
C THR A 42 -26.37 -9.15 8.96
N ILE A 43 -25.83 -8.53 7.90
CA ILE A 43 -25.73 -7.10 7.70
C ILE A 43 -26.75 -6.71 6.64
N ASP A 44 -27.59 -5.71 6.88
CA ASP A 44 -28.29 -5.00 5.80
C ASP A 44 -27.47 -3.76 5.42
N ALA A 45 -26.90 -3.78 4.23
CA ALA A 45 -26.09 -2.67 3.72
C ALA A 45 -26.94 -1.50 3.24
N GLU A 46 -28.27 -1.65 3.18
CA GLU A 46 -29.23 -0.59 2.79
C GLU A 46 -28.90 0.07 1.43
N GLY A 47 -28.31 -0.68 0.51
CA GLY A 47 -27.89 -0.18 -0.81
C GLY A 47 -26.49 0.44 -0.85
N ARG A 48 -25.74 0.44 0.25
CA ARG A 48 -24.37 0.99 0.31
C ARG A 48 -23.41 0.23 -0.60
N ALA A 49 -22.40 0.96 -1.08
CA ALA A 49 -21.34 0.43 -1.92
C ALA A 49 -20.41 -0.49 -1.13
N VAL A 50 -19.97 -1.59 -1.75
CA VAL A 50 -18.93 -2.48 -1.25
C VAL A 50 -17.75 -2.49 -2.21
N ILE A 51 -16.55 -2.44 -1.65
CA ILE A 51 -15.27 -2.63 -2.36
C ILE A 51 -14.51 -3.80 -1.74
N PRO A 52 -13.56 -4.41 -2.46
CA PRO A 52 -12.61 -5.31 -1.82
C PRO A 52 -11.85 -4.60 -0.71
N GLY A 53 -11.41 -5.32 0.31
CA GLY A 53 -10.59 -4.77 1.38
C GLY A 53 -9.35 -4.06 0.82
N LEU A 54 -9.07 -2.84 1.28
CA LEU A 54 -7.92 -2.06 0.80
C LEU A 54 -6.61 -2.77 1.13
N VAL A 55 -5.62 -2.62 0.25
CA VAL A 55 -4.29 -3.23 0.40
C VAL A 55 -3.24 -2.13 0.46
N GLU A 56 -2.38 -2.18 1.48
CA GLU A 56 -1.25 -1.27 1.71
C GLU A 56 0.05 -1.98 1.29
N PRO A 57 0.50 -1.88 0.03
CA PRO A 57 1.57 -2.72 -0.48
C PRO A 57 2.98 -2.30 -0.06
N HIS A 58 3.13 -1.18 0.69
CA HIS A 58 4.44 -0.65 1.05
C HIS A 58 4.37 0.28 2.26
N MET A 59 4.79 -0.18 3.45
CA MET A 59 4.68 0.59 4.69
C MET A 59 5.88 0.35 5.62
N HIS A 60 6.40 1.44 6.23
CA HIS A 60 7.41 1.39 7.29
C HIS A 60 6.77 1.57 8.65
N LEU A 61 6.30 0.47 9.25
CA LEU A 61 5.60 0.50 10.55
C LEU A 61 6.51 0.90 11.71
N GLU A 62 7.74 0.40 11.73
CA GLU A 62 8.71 0.64 12.81
C GLU A 62 9.21 2.09 12.88
N LYS A 63 9.07 2.86 11.78
CA LYS A 63 9.43 4.29 11.71
C LYS A 63 8.26 5.23 12.00
N ALA A 64 7.05 4.71 12.21
CA ALA A 64 5.87 5.53 12.42
C ALA A 64 5.98 6.39 13.69
N PHE A 65 5.32 7.57 13.66
CA PHE A 65 5.22 8.52 14.78
C PHE A 65 6.55 9.07 15.33
N LEU A 66 7.64 8.96 14.60
CA LEU A 66 8.95 9.50 15.03
C LEU A 66 9.07 11.01 14.84
N HIS A 67 8.15 11.68 14.10
CA HIS A 67 8.24 13.10 13.79
C HIS A 67 8.32 14.03 15.02
N ARG A 68 7.74 13.63 16.16
CA ARG A 68 7.78 14.44 17.42
C ARG A 68 9.08 14.27 18.19
N ARG A 69 9.84 13.19 17.95
CA ARG A 69 11.12 12.93 18.67
C ARG A 69 12.27 13.74 18.11
N MET A 70 12.28 13.93 16.80
CA MET A 70 13.25 14.77 16.10
C MET A 70 12.57 15.32 14.84
N PRO A 71 11.86 16.46 14.94
CA PRO A 71 11.18 17.05 13.80
C PRO A 71 12.17 17.44 12.71
N PRO A 72 11.89 17.17 11.42
CA PRO A 72 12.71 17.65 10.32
C PRO A 72 12.66 19.18 10.26
N VAL A 73 13.79 19.80 9.90
CA VAL A 73 13.94 21.26 9.76
C VAL A 73 13.92 21.66 8.29
N LEU A 74 14.63 20.90 7.44
CA LEU A 74 14.78 21.17 6.02
C LEU A 74 13.74 20.43 5.17
N GLY A 75 13.29 19.26 5.63
CA GLY A 75 12.36 18.38 4.91
C GLY A 75 12.95 17.82 3.62
N THR A 76 14.26 17.53 3.61
CA THR A 76 14.97 16.89 2.51
C THR A 76 15.12 15.40 2.72
N LEU A 77 15.36 14.64 1.66
CA LEU A 77 15.61 13.19 1.75
C LEU A 77 16.86 12.90 2.62
N ASP A 78 17.96 13.64 2.42
CA ASP A 78 19.19 13.46 3.19
C ASP A 78 18.97 13.71 4.69
N GLU A 79 18.18 14.75 5.03
CA GLU A 79 17.80 15.01 6.42
C GLU A 79 16.95 13.88 6.97
N ALA A 80 15.96 13.37 6.21
CA ALA A 80 15.07 12.29 6.65
C ALA A 80 15.87 11.00 6.94
N ILE A 81 16.81 10.63 6.06
CA ILE A 81 17.71 9.49 6.27
C ILE A 81 18.56 9.68 7.51
N ARG A 82 19.22 10.85 7.66
CA ARG A 82 20.07 11.17 8.81
C ARG A 82 19.31 11.14 10.15
N VAL A 83 18.14 11.80 10.19
CA VAL A 83 17.30 11.84 11.40
C VAL A 83 16.83 10.44 11.78
N THR A 84 16.37 9.66 10.80
CA THR A 84 15.92 8.28 11.02
C THR A 84 17.08 7.41 11.52
N GLY A 85 18.28 7.53 10.92
CA GLY A 85 19.47 6.79 11.35
C GLY A 85 19.86 7.06 12.82
N ILE A 86 19.73 8.33 13.29
CA ILE A 86 19.98 8.66 14.70
C ILE A 86 18.93 8.04 15.63
N LEU A 87 17.64 8.05 15.19
CA LEU A 87 16.55 7.56 16.02
C LEU A 87 16.49 6.04 16.07
N LYS A 88 16.82 5.34 14.98
CA LYS A 88 16.74 3.87 14.91
C LYS A 88 17.70 3.20 15.88
N GLY A 89 18.89 3.76 16.13
CA GLY A 89 19.83 3.25 17.13
C GLY A 89 19.37 3.38 18.60
N LYS A 90 18.22 4.02 18.84
CA LYS A 90 17.60 4.20 20.16
C LYS A 90 16.22 3.54 20.26
N GLN A 91 15.82 2.78 19.26
CA GLN A 91 14.54 2.09 19.28
C GLN A 91 14.62 0.87 20.20
N GLU A 92 13.56 0.68 20.97
CA GLU A 92 13.35 -0.47 21.82
C GLU A 92 12.14 -1.27 21.32
N HIS A 93 12.14 -2.58 21.50
CA HIS A 93 11.10 -3.48 21.05
C HIS A 93 9.68 -3.01 21.44
N ASN A 94 9.45 -2.70 22.73
CA ASN A 94 8.14 -2.25 23.22
C ASN A 94 7.69 -0.93 22.59
N ASP A 95 8.61 -0.04 22.27
CA ASP A 95 8.30 1.23 21.62
C ASP A 95 7.93 1.03 20.15
N VAL A 96 8.66 0.19 19.42
CA VAL A 96 8.34 -0.18 18.03
C VAL A 96 6.98 -0.88 18.00
N MET A 97 6.75 -1.82 18.91
CA MET A 97 5.48 -2.54 19.07
C MET A 97 4.30 -1.56 19.24
N ALA A 98 4.39 -0.62 20.19
CA ALA A 98 3.30 0.32 20.47
C ALA A 98 2.98 1.24 19.29
N ARG A 99 4.01 1.75 18.59
CA ARG A 99 3.84 2.63 17.43
C ARG A 99 3.31 1.89 16.20
N SER A 100 3.81 0.69 15.94
CA SER A 100 3.34 -0.17 14.85
C SER A 100 1.89 -0.58 15.08
N ARG A 101 1.52 -0.99 16.31
CA ARG A 101 0.13 -1.33 16.67
C ARG A 101 -0.82 -0.17 16.41
N GLN A 102 -0.41 1.06 16.77
CA GLN A 102 -1.24 2.25 16.51
C GLN A 102 -1.49 2.48 15.01
N VAL A 103 -0.51 2.23 14.13
CA VAL A 103 -0.71 2.34 12.68
C VAL A 103 -1.59 1.22 12.17
N LEU A 104 -1.40 -0.01 12.64
CA LEU A 104 -2.22 -1.16 12.25
C LEU A 104 -3.69 -0.94 12.61
N ASP A 105 -3.98 -0.43 13.83
CA ASP A 105 -5.33 -0.08 14.24
C ASP A 105 -5.95 0.99 13.32
N MET A 106 -5.18 2.03 12.96
CA MET A 106 -5.63 3.05 12.01
C MET A 106 -5.92 2.45 10.63
N ALA A 107 -5.06 1.55 10.14
CA ALA A 107 -5.20 0.89 8.84
C ALA A 107 -6.46 0.00 8.81
N VAL A 108 -6.68 -0.82 9.84
CA VAL A 108 -7.88 -1.66 9.99
C VAL A 108 -9.15 -0.80 10.02
N GLN A 109 -9.17 0.27 10.82
CA GLN A 109 -10.31 1.21 10.87
C GLN A 109 -10.60 1.86 9.51
N ASN A 110 -9.57 2.08 8.69
CA ASN A 110 -9.68 2.64 7.34
C ASN A 110 -9.88 1.58 6.25
N GLY A 111 -10.17 0.33 6.60
CA GLY A 111 -10.57 -0.70 5.65
C GLY A 111 -9.42 -1.46 5.01
N THR A 112 -8.19 -1.33 5.51
CA THR A 112 -7.05 -2.12 5.03
C THR A 112 -7.13 -3.55 5.57
N THR A 113 -7.00 -4.53 4.69
CA THR A 113 -7.07 -5.97 5.03
C THR A 113 -5.77 -6.72 4.79
N ALA A 114 -4.79 -6.11 4.12
CA ALA A 114 -3.45 -6.64 3.94
C ALA A 114 -2.42 -5.52 3.87
N ILE A 115 -1.25 -5.73 4.46
CA ILE A 115 -0.11 -4.80 4.48
C ILE A 115 1.17 -5.57 4.14
N ARG A 116 2.03 -4.97 3.28
CA ARG A 116 3.43 -5.35 3.16
C ARG A 116 4.28 -4.33 3.90
N ALA A 117 4.91 -4.78 4.99
CA ALA A 117 5.71 -3.95 5.88
C ALA A 117 7.21 -4.09 5.58
N HIS A 118 7.94 -2.98 5.62
CA HIS A 118 9.36 -2.87 5.30
C HIS A 118 10.17 -2.45 6.54
N PRO A 119 10.34 -3.33 7.55
CA PRO A 119 11.21 -3.01 8.68
C PRO A 119 12.68 -2.98 8.24
N ASP A 120 13.44 -1.99 8.73
CA ASP A 120 14.87 -1.94 8.47
C ASP A 120 15.60 -3.15 9.05
N VAL A 121 16.51 -3.69 8.25
CA VAL A 121 17.46 -4.75 8.63
C VAL A 121 18.86 -4.23 8.38
N ASP A 122 19.55 -3.81 9.43
CA ASP A 122 20.90 -3.24 9.36
C ASP A 122 21.64 -3.38 10.70
N LEU A 123 22.92 -2.98 10.71
CA LEU A 123 23.77 -3.08 11.91
C LEU A 123 23.43 -2.06 13.01
N ILE A 124 22.59 -1.05 12.74
CA ILE A 124 22.19 -0.01 13.70
C ILE A 124 21.02 -0.50 14.54
N GLN A 125 20.00 -1.05 13.90
CA GLN A 125 18.75 -1.50 14.51
C GLN A 125 18.73 -3.03 14.78
N GLY A 126 19.54 -3.79 14.05
CA GLY A 126 19.51 -5.26 14.08
C GLY A 126 18.21 -5.80 13.48
N LEU A 127 17.54 -6.66 14.23
CA LEU A 127 16.31 -7.33 13.81
C LEU A 127 15.05 -6.89 14.58
N ILE A 128 15.16 -5.86 15.43
CA ILE A 128 14.06 -5.39 16.30
C ILE A 128 12.77 -5.16 15.50
N GLY A 129 12.88 -4.55 14.31
CA GLY A 129 11.72 -4.31 13.45
C GLY A 129 11.08 -5.61 12.97
N VAL A 130 11.87 -6.57 12.51
CA VAL A 130 11.39 -7.87 12.01
C VAL A 130 10.75 -8.68 13.15
N GLU A 131 11.44 -8.80 14.28
CA GLU A 131 10.96 -9.54 15.46
C GLU A 131 9.63 -8.97 15.96
N THR A 132 9.53 -7.64 16.08
CA THR A 132 8.29 -6.94 16.46
C THR A 132 7.15 -7.22 15.48
N LEU A 133 7.43 -7.20 14.16
CA LEU A 133 6.38 -7.40 13.17
C LEU A 133 5.94 -8.86 13.06
N LEU A 134 6.80 -9.83 13.35
CA LEU A 134 6.40 -11.24 13.46
C LEU A 134 5.41 -11.46 14.61
N GLU A 135 5.63 -10.82 15.77
CA GLU A 135 4.67 -10.85 16.87
C GLU A 135 3.33 -10.18 16.48
N LEU A 136 3.38 -9.03 15.82
CA LEU A 136 2.19 -8.33 15.36
C LEU A 136 1.45 -9.10 14.26
N GLN A 137 2.15 -9.81 13.39
CA GLN A 137 1.54 -10.67 12.35
C GLN A 137 0.62 -11.73 13.01
N ASP A 138 1.06 -12.36 14.10
CA ASP A 138 0.23 -13.32 14.84
C ASP A 138 -0.93 -12.64 15.59
N GLU A 139 -0.66 -11.51 16.25
CA GLU A 139 -1.67 -10.72 16.97
C GLU A 139 -2.80 -10.25 16.06
N TYR A 140 -2.44 -9.72 14.86
CA TYR A 140 -3.39 -9.11 13.92
C TYR A 140 -4.00 -10.07 12.90
N ARG A 141 -3.64 -11.36 12.88
CA ARG A 141 -4.08 -12.35 11.87
C ARG A 141 -5.60 -12.40 11.62
N HIS A 142 -6.40 -11.93 12.60
CA HIS A 142 -7.86 -11.87 12.48
C HIS A 142 -8.38 -10.54 11.94
N LEU A 143 -7.55 -9.52 11.86
CA LEU A 143 -7.89 -8.15 11.48
C LEU A 143 -7.33 -7.79 10.11
N LEU A 144 -6.07 -8.13 9.84
CA LEU A 144 -5.40 -7.94 8.57
C LEU A 144 -4.21 -8.90 8.41
N ASP A 145 -3.78 -9.12 7.18
CA ASP A 145 -2.56 -9.88 6.89
C ASP A 145 -1.35 -8.94 6.82
N ILE A 146 -0.23 -9.36 7.42
CA ILE A 146 1.04 -8.62 7.36
C ILE A 146 2.05 -9.49 6.62
N GLN A 147 2.62 -8.99 5.51
CA GLN A 147 3.83 -9.54 4.90
C GLN A 147 5.02 -8.72 5.39
N ILE A 148 6.13 -9.37 5.68
CA ILE A 148 7.34 -8.75 6.23
C ILE A 148 8.47 -8.84 5.23
N VAL A 149 9.06 -7.69 4.89
CA VAL A 149 10.20 -7.57 3.97
C VAL A 149 11.49 -7.48 4.79
N ALA A 150 12.47 -8.32 4.51
CA ALA A 150 13.83 -8.14 5.04
C ALA A 150 14.50 -6.95 4.31
N PHE A 151 14.37 -5.72 4.84
CA PHE A 151 14.65 -4.49 4.11
C PHE A 151 15.99 -3.84 4.49
N PRO A 152 17.03 -3.86 3.61
CA PRO A 152 18.36 -3.31 3.89
C PRO A 152 18.46 -1.81 3.55
N GLN A 153 17.81 -0.93 4.33
CA GLN A 153 17.79 0.53 4.08
C GLN A 153 19.20 1.12 3.94
N GLU A 154 20.17 0.64 4.74
CA GLU A 154 21.54 1.18 4.76
C GLU A 154 22.44 0.60 3.65
N GLY A 155 21.91 -0.25 2.76
CA GLY A 155 22.66 -0.95 1.73
C GLY A 155 23.20 -2.30 2.19
N ILE A 156 23.68 -3.09 1.25
CA ILE A 156 24.26 -4.42 1.49
C ILE A 156 25.79 -4.37 1.32
N VAL A 157 26.26 -3.78 0.22
CA VAL A 157 27.71 -3.76 -0.13
C VAL A 157 28.45 -2.76 0.74
N LYS A 158 27.94 -1.54 0.87
CA LYS A 158 28.56 -0.52 1.73
C LYS A 158 28.41 -0.79 3.23
N SER A 159 27.55 -1.75 3.62
CA SER A 159 27.26 -2.11 5.02
C SER A 159 27.50 -3.61 5.26
N PRO A 160 28.78 -4.05 5.30
CA PRO A 160 29.13 -5.46 5.50
C PRO A 160 28.54 -6.02 6.80
N GLY A 161 27.90 -7.18 6.71
CA GLY A 161 27.12 -7.80 7.81
C GLY A 161 25.60 -7.66 7.66
N THR A 162 25.11 -6.79 6.77
CA THR A 162 23.68 -6.62 6.52
C THR A 162 23.09 -7.88 5.84
N ILE A 163 23.82 -8.51 4.92
CA ILE A 163 23.33 -9.70 4.23
C ILE A 163 23.08 -10.87 5.19
N GLU A 164 23.92 -11.02 6.21
CA GLU A 164 23.75 -12.04 7.26
C GLU A 164 22.55 -11.75 8.13
N LEU A 165 22.21 -10.49 8.37
CA LEU A 165 20.99 -10.10 9.07
C LEU A 165 19.75 -10.34 8.22
N MET A 166 19.80 -10.08 6.92
CA MET A 166 18.71 -10.41 5.99
C MET A 166 18.46 -11.92 5.95
N GLU A 167 19.51 -12.74 5.87
CA GLU A 167 19.41 -14.21 5.94
C GLU A 167 18.75 -14.66 7.25
N LYS A 168 19.11 -14.05 8.38
CA LYS A 168 18.46 -14.33 9.67
C LYS A 168 16.99 -13.92 9.66
N SER A 169 16.65 -12.77 9.05
CA SER A 169 15.27 -12.31 8.92
C SER A 169 14.43 -13.31 8.14
N MET A 170 14.94 -13.81 7.03
CA MET A 170 14.27 -14.86 6.24
C MET A 170 14.11 -16.16 7.04
N ALA A 171 15.13 -16.56 7.79
CA ALA A 171 15.08 -17.75 8.65
C ALA A 171 14.11 -17.59 9.82
N LEU A 172 13.84 -16.37 10.31
CA LEU A 172 12.86 -16.08 11.36
C LEU A 172 11.42 -16.06 10.82
N GLY A 173 11.22 -15.95 9.51
CA GLY A 173 9.90 -15.97 8.90
C GLY A 173 9.51 -14.70 8.13
N ALA A 174 10.47 -13.83 7.77
CA ALA A 174 10.20 -12.76 6.81
C ALA A 174 9.75 -13.36 5.47
N ASP A 175 8.78 -12.75 4.82
CA ASP A 175 8.09 -13.27 3.64
C ASP A 175 8.76 -12.87 2.33
N VAL A 176 9.48 -11.74 2.31
CA VAL A 176 9.93 -11.05 1.10
C VAL A 176 11.38 -10.59 1.25
N VAL A 177 12.18 -10.75 0.21
CA VAL A 177 13.54 -10.20 0.18
C VAL A 177 13.50 -8.76 -0.30
N GLY A 178 13.98 -7.84 0.54
CA GLY A 178 14.06 -6.42 0.27
C GLY A 178 15.34 -5.98 -0.43
N GLY A 179 15.32 -4.75 -0.94
CA GLY A 179 16.51 -4.09 -1.50
C GLY A 179 16.41 -2.57 -1.47
N CYS A 180 17.55 -1.90 -1.34
CA CYS A 180 17.69 -0.45 -1.44
C CYS A 180 18.96 -0.10 -2.25
N PRO A 181 19.02 -0.49 -3.54
CA PRO A 181 20.25 -0.45 -4.32
C PRO A 181 20.77 0.97 -4.57
N TYR A 182 19.91 1.99 -4.63
CA TYR A 182 20.36 3.38 -4.82
C TYR A 182 21.15 3.92 -3.61
N ASN A 183 21.07 3.28 -2.46
CA ASN A 183 21.79 3.70 -1.26
C ASN A 183 23.24 3.18 -1.22
N GLU A 184 23.71 2.45 -2.23
CA GLU A 184 25.11 2.05 -2.40
C GLU A 184 25.98 3.21 -2.85
N LEU A 185 27.33 3.02 -2.83
CA LEU A 185 28.28 4.11 -3.09
C LEU A 185 28.59 4.28 -4.59
N SER A 186 28.44 3.25 -5.39
CA SER A 186 28.74 3.27 -6.81
C SER A 186 27.72 2.43 -7.61
N TRP A 187 27.71 2.61 -8.95
CA TRP A 187 26.91 1.78 -9.83
C TRP A 187 27.27 0.28 -9.76
N ASP A 188 28.56 -0.03 -9.61
CA ASP A 188 29.00 -1.43 -9.46
C ASP A 188 28.51 -2.04 -8.15
N ASP A 189 28.51 -1.29 -7.05
CA ASP A 189 27.94 -1.73 -5.77
C ASP A 189 26.41 -1.89 -5.88
N THR A 190 25.74 -0.99 -6.60
CA THR A 190 24.29 -1.07 -6.90
C THR A 190 23.95 -2.38 -7.60
N LYS A 191 24.74 -2.77 -8.62
CA LYS A 191 24.55 -4.06 -9.32
C LYS A 191 24.79 -5.24 -8.39
N GLN A 192 25.86 -5.21 -7.59
CA GLN A 192 26.16 -6.28 -6.62
C GLN A 192 25.04 -6.42 -5.58
N HIS A 193 24.47 -5.30 -5.11
CA HIS A 193 23.30 -5.30 -4.22
C HIS A 193 22.11 -6.03 -4.88
N ILE A 194 21.75 -5.64 -6.10
CA ILE A 194 20.64 -6.26 -6.85
C ILE A 194 20.91 -7.75 -7.05
N ASP A 195 22.13 -8.15 -7.45
CA ASP A 195 22.51 -9.55 -7.64
C ASP A 195 22.39 -10.36 -6.34
N ALA A 196 22.79 -9.79 -5.20
CA ALA A 196 22.66 -10.43 -3.89
C ALA A 196 21.17 -10.63 -3.49
N VAL A 197 20.32 -9.63 -3.75
CA VAL A 197 18.86 -9.73 -3.52
C VAL A 197 18.25 -10.87 -4.33
N PHE A 198 18.53 -10.96 -5.63
CA PHE A 198 18.03 -12.04 -6.47
C PHE A 198 18.55 -13.42 -6.04
N ALA A 199 19.83 -13.53 -5.68
CA ALA A 199 20.41 -14.78 -5.19
C ALA A 199 19.73 -15.25 -3.88
N MET A 200 19.48 -14.33 -2.95
CA MET A 200 18.77 -14.63 -1.71
C MET A 200 17.32 -15.03 -1.98
N ALA A 201 16.61 -14.29 -2.84
CA ALA A 201 15.23 -14.59 -3.19
C ALA A 201 15.08 -15.98 -3.84
N GLN A 202 16.00 -16.36 -4.72
CA GLN A 202 16.03 -17.72 -5.31
C GLN A 202 16.32 -18.79 -4.26
N LYS A 203 17.25 -18.52 -3.33
CA LYS A 203 17.59 -19.45 -2.23
C LYS A 203 16.40 -19.76 -1.32
N HIS A 204 15.58 -18.73 -1.01
CA HIS A 204 14.43 -18.84 -0.10
C HIS A 204 13.09 -19.04 -0.83
N ASP A 205 13.11 -19.11 -2.17
CA ASP A 205 11.90 -19.10 -3.02
C ASP A 205 10.93 -17.97 -2.68
N ALA A 206 11.45 -16.79 -2.33
CA ALA A 206 10.71 -15.64 -1.86
C ALA A 206 10.51 -14.58 -2.97
N PRO A 207 9.44 -13.78 -2.95
CA PRO A 207 9.32 -12.61 -3.81
C PRO A 207 10.32 -11.51 -3.44
N ILE A 208 10.47 -10.52 -4.32
CA ILE A 208 11.38 -9.39 -4.17
C ILE A 208 10.59 -8.09 -4.08
N ASP A 209 10.99 -7.19 -3.16
CA ASP A 209 10.46 -5.84 -3.08
C ASP A 209 11.61 -4.85 -2.83
N MET A 210 11.89 -3.97 -3.80
CA MET A 210 13.00 -3.03 -3.71
C MET A 210 12.53 -1.58 -3.74
N HIS A 211 13.15 -0.74 -2.92
CA HIS A 211 13.13 0.70 -3.14
C HIS A 211 14.11 1.00 -4.27
N ALA A 212 13.61 1.45 -5.41
CA ALA A 212 14.43 1.73 -6.58
C ALA A 212 14.29 3.20 -7.02
N ASP A 213 15.36 3.75 -7.54
CA ASP A 213 15.39 5.00 -8.31
C ASP A 213 14.65 6.17 -7.64
N PHE A 214 14.80 6.32 -6.31
CA PHE A 214 14.20 7.39 -5.52
C PHE A 214 15.05 8.66 -5.59
N SER A 215 14.87 9.42 -6.66
CA SER A 215 15.56 10.68 -6.93
C SER A 215 14.73 11.58 -7.84
N ASP A 216 15.04 12.89 -7.84
CA ASP A 216 14.48 13.86 -8.78
C ASP A 216 15.05 13.70 -10.20
N GLU A 217 16.19 13.03 -10.39
CA GLU A 217 16.94 12.90 -11.62
C GLU A 217 17.49 11.50 -11.83
N ALA A 218 17.54 11.05 -13.09
CA ALA A 218 18.15 9.78 -13.50
C ALA A 218 19.61 9.92 -14.00
N SER A 219 20.26 11.06 -13.78
CA SER A 219 21.62 11.32 -14.26
C SER A 219 22.70 10.51 -13.52
N ASP A 220 22.47 10.15 -12.26
CA ASP A 220 23.30 9.22 -11.51
C ASP A 220 22.77 7.79 -11.71
N GLN A 221 23.62 6.90 -12.21
CA GLN A 221 23.23 5.53 -12.55
C GLN A 221 22.69 4.72 -11.36
N ARG A 222 23.05 5.08 -10.11
CA ARG A 222 22.49 4.45 -8.91
C ARG A 222 20.97 4.64 -8.82
N PHE A 223 20.46 5.73 -9.40
CA PHE A 223 19.04 6.09 -9.47
C PHE A 223 18.44 5.83 -10.88
N ALA A 224 19.05 4.92 -11.65
CA ALA A 224 18.59 4.48 -12.95
C ALA A 224 18.67 2.95 -13.08
N SER A 225 18.40 2.25 -11.98
CA SER A 225 18.58 0.80 -11.84
C SER A 225 17.39 -0.02 -12.37
N THR A 226 16.23 0.60 -12.60
CA THR A 226 14.99 -0.10 -13.01
C THR A 226 15.18 -0.99 -14.23
N ALA A 227 15.89 -0.52 -15.26
CA ALA A 227 16.13 -1.33 -16.47
C ALA A 227 17.01 -2.57 -16.17
N TYR A 228 18.03 -2.43 -15.30
CA TYR A 228 18.87 -3.55 -14.88
C TYR A 228 18.07 -4.58 -14.08
N ILE A 229 17.23 -4.12 -13.14
CA ILE A 229 16.36 -4.99 -12.34
C ILE A 229 15.37 -5.73 -13.25
N ALA A 230 14.77 -5.04 -14.21
CA ALA A 230 13.82 -5.65 -15.14
C ALA A 230 14.49 -6.72 -16.02
N GLN A 231 15.67 -6.45 -16.55
CA GLN A 231 16.44 -7.45 -17.31
C GLN A 231 16.80 -8.64 -16.42
N LYS A 232 17.28 -8.39 -15.20
CA LYS A 232 17.63 -9.46 -14.24
C LYS A 232 16.41 -10.32 -13.89
N THR A 233 15.23 -9.71 -13.75
CA THR A 233 13.96 -10.42 -13.52
C THR A 233 13.66 -11.40 -14.65
N ILE A 234 13.84 -10.97 -15.91
CA ILE A 234 13.65 -11.82 -17.10
C ILE A 234 14.69 -12.95 -17.12
N ASP A 235 15.97 -12.61 -16.94
CA ASP A 235 17.07 -13.56 -17.03
C ASP A 235 17.01 -14.68 -15.97
N THR A 236 16.41 -14.37 -14.82
CA THR A 236 16.28 -15.31 -13.68
C THR A 236 14.93 -16.02 -13.60
N GLY A 237 13.97 -15.71 -14.50
CA GLY A 237 12.65 -16.31 -14.48
C GLY A 237 11.77 -15.84 -13.30
N TYR A 238 11.97 -14.60 -12.81
CA TYR A 238 11.30 -14.03 -11.65
C TYR A 238 10.08 -13.16 -11.99
N GLN A 239 9.55 -13.27 -13.21
CA GLN A 239 8.39 -12.52 -13.68
C GLN A 239 7.19 -12.70 -12.73
N GLY A 240 6.50 -11.59 -12.45
CA GLY A 240 5.34 -11.54 -11.54
C GLY A 240 5.68 -11.63 -10.06
N ARG A 241 6.97 -11.73 -9.69
CA ARG A 241 7.45 -11.88 -8.30
C ARG A 241 8.28 -10.69 -7.80
N VAL A 242 8.35 -9.61 -8.57
CA VAL A 242 9.16 -8.41 -8.25
C VAL A 242 8.27 -7.18 -8.18
N SER A 243 8.40 -6.41 -7.10
CA SER A 243 7.80 -5.09 -6.94
C SER A 243 8.87 -4.03 -6.73
N LEU A 244 8.67 -2.83 -7.30
CA LEU A 244 9.57 -1.69 -7.12
C LEU A 244 8.80 -0.51 -6.54
N GLY A 245 9.26 -0.01 -5.40
CA GLY A 245 8.77 1.21 -4.76
C GLY A 245 9.49 2.45 -5.29
N HIS A 246 8.81 3.60 -5.31
CA HIS A 246 9.27 4.93 -5.77
C HIS A 246 9.43 5.04 -7.28
N VAL A 247 10.57 4.67 -7.83
CA VAL A 247 11.01 4.84 -9.23
C VAL A 247 10.76 6.26 -9.77
N THR A 248 10.93 7.27 -8.92
CA THR A 248 10.59 8.67 -9.21
C THR A 248 11.49 9.30 -10.25
N SER A 249 12.76 8.86 -10.35
CA SER A 249 13.71 9.35 -11.35
C SER A 249 13.26 9.09 -12.79
N LEU A 250 12.44 8.04 -13.01
CA LEU A 250 11.84 7.78 -14.33
C LEU A 250 10.95 8.94 -14.80
N GLY A 251 10.39 9.73 -13.87
CA GLY A 251 9.63 10.94 -14.17
C GLY A 251 10.46 12.08 -14.74
N SER A 252 11.79 12.01 -14.69
CA SER A 252 12.72 12.97 -15.28
C SER A 252 13.12 12.66 -16.74
N LEU A 253 12.76 11.45 -17.22
CA LEU A 253 13.15 10.98 -18.54
C LEU A 253 12.20 11.52 -19.62
N GLU A 254 12.79 11.86 -20.76
CA GLU A 254 12.01 12.15 -21.97
C GLU A 254 11.25 10.88 -22.43
N PRO A 255 10.09 11.02 -23.08
CA PRO A 255 9.28 9.87 -23.51
C PRO A 255 10.06 8.82 -24.31
N ALA A 256 10.98 9.23 -25.16
CA ALA A 256 11.82 8.31 -25.96
C ALA A 256 12.82 7.51 -25.12
N GLN A 257 13.21 8.01 -23.95
CA GLN A 257 14.08 7.31 -23.00
C GLN A 257 13.28 6.40 -22.07
N LEU A 258 12.06 6.81 -21.70
CA LEU A 258 11.17 6.08 -20.80
C LEU A 258 10.56 4.84 -21.48
N GLN A 259 10.20 4.94 -22.76
CA GLN A 259 9.49 3.87 -23.48
C GLN A 259 10.20 2.50 -23.46
N PRO A 260 11.53 2.39 -23.71
CA PRO A 260 12.23 1.10 -23.62
C PRO A 260 12.19 0.50 -22.21
N ILE A 261 12.19 1.33 -21.16
CA ILE A 261 12.09 0.87 -19.76
C ILE A 261 10.71 0.30 -19.49
N ILE A 262 9.65 0.98 -19.99
CA ILE A 262 8.27 0.49 -19.89
C ILE A 262 8.13 -0.89 -20.54
N GLU A 263 8.69 -1.07 -21.73
CA GLU A 263 8.66 -2.37 -22.44
C GLU A 263 9.37 -3.48 -21.67
N LEU A 264 10.49 -3.16 -20.99
CA LEU A 264 11.18 -4.10 -20.11
C LEU A 264 10.34 -4.44 -18.89
N LEU A 265 9.70 -3.44 -18.23
CA LEU A 265 8.83 -3.66 -17.09
C LEU A 265 7.64 -4.57 -17.43
N GLN A 266 7.04 -4.39 -18.62
CA GLN A 266 5.96 -5.25 -19.11
C GLN A 266 6.45 -6.69 -19.33
N LYS A 267 7.59 -6.88 -19.99
CA LYS A 267 8.19 -8.22 -20.24
C LYS A 267 8.59 -8.92 -18.95
N ALA A 268 9.07 -8.15 -17.97
CA ALA A 268 9.47 -8.64 -16.66
C ALA A 268 8.27 -8.87 -15.73
N ASP A 269 7.06 -8.44 -16.10
CA ASP A 269 5.87 -8.48 -15.25
C ASP A 269 6.15 -7.91 -13.84
N ILE A 270 6.84 -6.77 -13.80
CA ILE A 270 7.16 -6.06 -12.55
C ILE A 270 6.00 -5.16 -12.15
N SER A 271 5.65 -5.20 -10.86
CA SER A 271 4.71 -4.25 -10.27
C SER A 271 5.42 -3.00 -9.78
N ILE A 272 4.84 -1.82 -10.05
CA ILE A 272 5.33 -0.54 -9.56
C ILE A 272 4.42 -0.04 -8.44
N VAL A 273 5.02 0.34 -7.32
CA VAL A 273 4.31 0.93 -6.16
C VAL A 273 4.72 2.39 -6.02
N THR A 274 3.86 3.32 -6.46
CA THR A 274 4.08 4.76 -6.25
C THR A 274 3.72 5.16 -4.83
N LEU A 275 4.46 6.13 -4.28
CA LEU A 275 4.40 6.51 -2.86
C LEU A 275 4.10 8.01 -2.70
N PRO A 276 2.95 8.49 -3.20
CA PRO A 276 2.71 9.89 -3.49
C PRO A 276 2.85 10.82 -2.28
N ALA A 277 2.50 10.37 -1.07
CA ALA A 277 2.61 11.21 0.12
C ALA A 277 4.06 11.53 0.48
N THR A 278 4.96 10.56 0.35
CA THR A 278 6.40 10.73 0.60
C THR A 278 7.08 11.44 -0.58
N ASP A 279 6.80 10.99 -1.80
CA ASP A 279 7.45 11.49 -3.01
C ASP A 279 7.14 12.98 -3.24
N LEU A 280 5.88 13.41 -3.10
CA LEU A 280 5.48 14.82 -3.18
C LEU A 280 6.09 15.68 -2.06
N TYR A 281 6.26 15.10 -0.87
CA TYR A 281 6.83 15.83 0.26
C TYR A 281 8.34 16.06 0.10
N LEU A 282 9.08 15.06 -0.40
CA LEU A 282 10.54 15.09 -0.51
C LEU A 282 11.04 15.57 -1.88
N GLY A 283 10.30 15.31 -2.97
CA GLY A 283 10.71 15.63 -4.33
C GLY A 283 10.68 17.13 -4.65
N GLY A 284 11.49 17.55 -5.63
CA GLY A 284 11.53 18.92 -6.15
C GLY A 284 12.00 19.97 -5.14
N ARG A 285 12.71 19.60 -4.08
CA ARG A 285 13.15 20.54 -3.02
C ARG A 285 14.14 21.56 -3.49
N ASN A 286 14.94 21.25 -4.51
CA ASN A 286 15.94 22.14 -5.09
C ASN A 286 15.36 23.06 -6.17
N ASP A 287 14.13 22.85 -6.61
CA ASP A 287 13.50 23.67 -7.64
C ASP A 287 13.09 25.04 -7.06
N THR A 288 13.60 26.12 -7.66
CA THR A 288 13.29 27.50 -7.23
C THR A 288 12.07 28.08 -7.94
N LYS A 289 11.70 27.51 -9.10
CA LYS A 289 10.50 27.85 -9.88
C LYS A 289 9.97 26.61 -10.59
N ASN A 290 8.68 26.59 -10.90
CA ASN A 290 8.03 25.46 -11.58
C ASN A 290 8.36 24.12 -10.89
N ARG A 291 8.26 24.08 -9.56
CA ARG A 291 8.64 22.90 -8.77
C ARG A 291 8.02 21.64 -9.35
N ARG A 292 8.87 20.67 -9.68
CA ARG A 292 8.43 19.34 -10.15
C ARG A 292 7.65 18.61 -9.06
N ARG A 293 6.77 17.71 -9.45
CA ARG A 293 6.02 16.89 -8.49
C ARG A 293 6.85 15.75 -7.90
N GLY A 294 7.97 15.37 -8.53
CA GLY A 294 8.86 14.31 -8.04
C GLY A 294 8.16 12.94 -7.91
N LEU A 295 7.29 12.61 -8.86
CA LEU A 295 6.49 11.38 -8.82
C LEU A 295 6.93 10.38 -9.89
N THR A 296 6.70 9.11 -9.59
CA THR A 296 6.61 8.01 -10.56
C THR A 296 5.78 8.45 -11.77
N PRO A 297 6.16 8.14 -13.02
CA PRO A 297 5.37 8.47 -14.21
C PRO A 297 4.15 7.55 -14.36
N VAL A 298 3.26 7.57 -13.36
CA VAL A 298 2.12 6.65 -13.20
C VAL A 298 1.24 6.60 -14.44
N ARG A 299 0.94 7.75 -15.07
CA ARG A 299 0.11 7.79 -16.27
C ARG A 299 0.71 6.93 -17.38
N SER A 300 1.98 7.16 -17.73
CA SER A 300 2.65 6.43 -18.83
C SER A 300 2.74 4.92 -18.55
N LEU A 301 3.02 4.56 -17.30
CA LEU A 301 3.08 3.16 -16.87
C LEU A 301 1.69 2.49 -16.94
N HIS A 302 0.67 3.14 -16.41
CA HIS A 302 -0.71 2.64 -16.41
C HIS A 302 -1.28 2.50 -17.83
N GLU A 303 -1.14 3.53 -18.69
CA GLU A 303 -1.60 3.51 -20.07
C GLU A 303 -0.90 2.43 -20.90
N ALA A 304 0.33 2.08 -20.53
CA ALA A 304 1.07 0.96 -21.13
C ALA A 304 0.67 -0.41 -20.55
N GLY A 305 -0.15 -0.49 -19.51
CA GLY A 305 -0.59 -1.75 -18.90
C GLY A 305 0.40 -2.36 -17.90
N VAL A 306 1.40 -1.59 -17.42
CA VAL A 306 2.21 -1.99 -16.27
C VAL A 306 1.33 -2.02 -15.02
N ASN A 307 1.47 -3.03 -14.16
CA ASN A 307 0.77 -3.08 -12.89
C ASN A 307 1.27 -1.97 -11.97
N VAL A 308 0.44 -0.95 -11.72
CA VAL A 308 0.76 0.16 -10.82
C VAL A 308 -0.17 0.11 -9.63
N ALA A 309 0.40 0.18 -8.42
CA ALA A 309 -0.29 0.35 -7.16
C ALA A 309 0.20 1.63 -6.47
N TYR A 310 -0.50 2.08 -5.43
CA TYR A 310 -0.02 3.14 -4.55
C TYR A 310 -0.04 2.72 -3.08
N SER A 311 0.70 3.45 -2.24
CA SER A 311 0.80 3.14 -0.81
C SER A 311 1.07 4.40 0.01
N SER A 312 0.84 4.32 1.32
CA SER A 312 1.11 5.42 2.27
C SER A 312 2.61 5.58 2.55
N ASN A 313 3.40 4.51 2.43
CA ASN A 313 4.83 4.43 2.72
C ASN A 313 5.16 4.76 4.19
N ASN A 314 4.91 5.98 4.63
CA ASN A 314 5.30 6.49 5.94
C ASN A 314 4.13 7.17 6.66
N ILE A 315 4.11 7.06 8.00
CA ILE A 315 3.13 7.72 8.86
C ILE A 315 3.85 8.56 9.91
N ARG A 316 3.81 9.88 9.77
CA ARG A 316 4.27 10.88 10.75
C ARG A 316 5.70 10.66 11.21
N ASN A 317 6.61 10.66 10.27
CA ASN A 317 8.06 10.59 10.51
C ASN A 317 8.81 11.65 9.68
N ALA A 318 10.13 11.54 9.56
CA ALA A 318 10.94 12.52 8.84
C ALA A 318 10.74 12.47 7.30
N PHE A 319 10.29 11.35 6.75
CA PHE A 319 10.00 11.19 5.32
C PHE A 319 8.64 11.79 4.92
N THR A 320 7.67 11.81 5.85
CA THR A 320 6.43 12.60 5.74
C THR A 320 5.83 12.83 7.13
N PRO A 321 5.57 14.09 7.53
CA PRO A 321 5.00 14.40 8.85
C PRO A 321 3.49 14.17 8.94
N PHE A 322 2.86 13.70 7.87
CA PHE A 322 1.43 13.48 7.74
C PHE A 322 1.08 11.99 7.73
N GLY A 323 -0.20 11.69 7.56
CA GLY A 323 -0.70 10.34 7.35
C GLY A 323 -1.60 9.83 8.49
N LYS A 324 -2.56 9.02 8.09
CA LYS A 324 -3.51 8.31 8.97
C LYS A 324 -3.81 6.88 8.49
N ALA A 325 -2.93 6.30 7.68
CA ALA A 325 -3.06 4.95 7.10
C ALA A 325 -4.43 4.76 6.42
N ASP A 326 -4.80 5.68 5.54
CA ASP A 326 -6.06 5.67 4.80
C ASP A 326 -5.78 5.67 3.30
N MET A 327 -5.94 4.52 2.68
CA MET A 327 -5.65 4.30 1.27
C MET A 327 -6.53 5.15 0.33
N LEU A 328 -7.79 5.47 0.69
CA LEU A 328 -8.60 6.35 -0.14
C LEU A 328 -8.06 7.78 -0.16
N VAL A 329 -7.52 8.25 0.97
CA VAL A 329 -6.85 9.57 1.03
C VAL A 329 -5.59 9.59 0.16
N ILE A 330 -4.80 8.51 0.16
CA ILE A 330 -3.62 8.42 -0.69
C ILE A 330 -4.02 8.34 -2.17
N GLY A 331 -5.06 7.58 -2.51
CA GLY A 331 -5.61 7.52 -3.86
C GLY A 331 -6.12 8.88 -4.36
N ASN A 332 -6.85 9.62 -3.52
CA ASN A 332 -7.30 10.99 -3.84
C ASN A 332 -6.11 11.94 -4.06
N LEU A 333 -5.08 11.89 -3.20
CA LEU A 333 -3.85 12.65 -3.38
C LEU A 333 -3.16 12.32 -4.71
N LEU A 334 -3.04 11.03 -5.04
CA LEU A 334 -2.47 10.57 -6.30
C LEU A 334 -3.27 11.08 -7.50
N ALA A 335 -4.61 10.94 -7.47
CA ALA A 335 -5.49 11.40 -8.54
C ALA A 335 -5.28 12.88 -8.88
N HIS A 336 -5.18 13.74 -7.87
CA HIS A 336 -4.85 15.16 -8.02
C HIS A 336 -3.44 15.36 -8.63
N ALA A 337 -2.46 14.64 -8.09
CA ALA A 337 -1.06 14.80 -8.49
C ALA A 337 -0.79 14.41 -9.95
N ILE A 338 -1.49 13.40 -10.48
CA ILE A 338 -1.34 12.93 -11.87
C ILE A 338 -2.47 13.40 -12.81
N SER A 339 -3.39 14.23 -12.29
CA SER A 339 -4.54 14.78 -13.05
C SER A 339 -5.47 13.68 -13.60
N PHE A 340 -5.80 12.68 -12.76
CA PHE A 340 -6.76 11.63 -13.06
C PHE A 340 -8.14 12.02 -12.51
N GLY A 341 -9.05 12.55 -13.36
CA GLY A 341 -10.33 13.09 -12.92
C GLY A 341 -11.56 12.55 -13.66
N THR A 342 -11.40 11.72 -14.69
CA THR A 342 -12.56 11.10 -15.37
C THR A 342 -13.07 9.89 -14.59
N PRO A 343 -14.32 9.41 -14.79
CA PRO A 343 -14.82 8.19 -14.16
C PRO A 343 -13.90 6.97 -14.37
N ALA A 344 -13.35 6.78 -15.57
CA ALA A 344 -12.39 5.71 -15.86
C ALA A 344 -11.09 5.86 -15.05
N HIS A 345 -10.61 7.10 -14.86
CA HIS A 345 -9.45 7.37 -14.02
C HIS A 345 -9.72 7.10 -12.54
N GLN A 346 -10.92 7.43 -12.04
CA GLN A 346 -11.31 7.17 -10.65
C GLN A 346 -11.35 5.67 -10.38
N SER A 347 -11.95 4.88 -11.30
CA SER A 347 -11.91 3.42 -11.22
C SER A 347 -10.47 2.88 -11.22
N ALA A 348 -9.61 3.38 -12.11
CA ALA A 348 -8.21 2.96 -12.17
C ALA A 348 -7.43 3.26 -10.86
N ILE A 349 -7.68 4.42 -10.24
CA ILE A 349 -7.07 4.75 -8.93
C ILE A 349 -7.60 3.80 -7.84
N LEU A 350 -8.88 3.48 -7.84
CA LEU A 350 -9.43 2.52 -6.87
C LEU A 350 -8.82 1.12 -7.06
N ASP A 351 -8.65 0.68 -8.31
CA ASP A 351 -7.97 -0.57 -8.64
C ASP A 351 -6.50 -0.57 -8.17
N MET A 352 -5.80 0.57 -8.27
CA MET A 352 -4.42 0.72 -7.78
C MET A 352 -4.31 0.53 -6.26
N GLY A 353 -5.36 0.80 -5.48
CA GLY A 353 -5.41 0.59 -4.02
C GLY A 353 -6.05 -0.74 -3.60
N THR A 354 -6.53 -1.54 -4.56
CA THR A 354 -7.23 -2.81 -4.35
C THR A 354 -6.61 -3.92 -5.20
N ILE A 355 -7.13 -4.18 -6.39
CA ILE A 355 -6.74 -5.31 -7.26
C ILE A 355 -5.25 -5.25 -7.64
N ASN A 356 -4.75 -4.08 -8.05
CA ASN A 356 -3.36 -3.93 -8.45
C ASN A 356 -2.41 -4.05 -7.25
N ALA A 357 -2.80 -3.48 -6.12
CA ALA A 357 -2.04 -3.61 -4.88
C ALA A 357 -2.00 -5.07 -4.40
N ALA A 358 -3.13 -5.79 -4.45
CA ALA A 358 -3.18 -7.22 -4.14
C ALA A 358 -2.27 -8.05 -5.07
N ARG A 359 -2.24 -7.72 -6.38
CA ARG A 359 -1.32 -8.34 -7.33
C ARG A 359 0.13 -8.06 -6.98
N SER A 360 0.49 -6.82 -6.62
CA SER A 360 1.87 -6.43 -6.30
C SER A 360 2.44 -7.18 -5.09
N ILE A 361 1.58 -7.60 -4.16
CA ILE A 361 1.99 -8.39 -2.99
C ILE A 361 1.70 -9.90 -3.13
N GLY A 362 1.28 -10.35 -4.31
CA GLY A 362 1.13 -11.78 -4.64
C GLY A 362 -0.13 -12.45 -4.07
N ILE A 363 -1.16 -11.69 -3.65
CA ILE A 363 -2.42 -12.26 -3.11
C ILE A 363 -3.59 -12.20 -4.11
N GLY A 364 -3.37 -11.74 -5.34
CA GLY A 364 -4.42 -11.49 -6.34
C GLY A 364 -5.31 -12.69 -6.65
N ASP A 365 -4.79 -13.91 -6.59
CA ASP A 365 -5.54 -15.13 -6.90
C ASP A 365 -6.70 -15.39 -5.92
N ASN A 366 -6.58 -14.96 -4.66
CA ASN A 366 -7.61 -15.12 -3.63
C ASN A 366 -8.38 -13.83 -3.31
N TYR A 367 -8.09 -12.73 -3.99
CA TYR A 367 -8.58 -11.40 -3.70
C TYR A 367 -9.69 -10.94 -4.67
N GLY A 368 -10.60 -10.08 -4.19
CA GLY A 368 -11.66 -9.45 -4.99
C GLY A 368 -13.07 -9.93 -4.65
N ILE A 369 -14.09 -9.31 -5.28
CA ILE A 369 -15.51 -9.64 -5.08
C ILE A 369 -15.96 -10.64 -6.14
N ALA A 370 -15.75 -11.92 -5.88
CA ALA A 370 -16.21 -13.03 -6.72
C ALA A 370 -16.38 -14.31 -5.89
N VAL A 371 -17.26 -15.20 -6.35
CA VAL A 371 -17.45 -16.51 -5.72
C VAL A 371 -16.14 -17.28 -5.68
N GLY A 372 -15.81 -17.87 -4.54
CA GLY A 372 -14.57 -18.60 -4.27
C GLY A 372 -13.44 -17.73 -3.70
N LYS A 373 -13.51 -16.41 -3.81
CA LYS A 373 -12.50 -15.47 -3.25
C LYS A 373 -12.64 -15.34 -1.74
N GLN A 374 -11.56 -14.93 -1.10
CA GLN A 374 -11.56 -14.59 0.33
C GLN A 374 -12.50 -13.39 0.58
N ALA A 375 -13.30 -13.50 1.62
CA ALA A 375 -14.27 -12.47 1.97
C ALA A 375 -13.62 -11.35 2.80
N ASP A 376 -12.75 -10.59 2.14
CA ASP A 376 -12.14 -9.36 2.64
C ASP A 376 -12.82 -8.18 1.96
N LEU A 377 -13.73 -7.51 2.67
CA LEU A 377 -14.67 -6.55 2.09
C LEU A 377 -14.76 -5.29 2.94
N VAL A 378 -15.04 -4.16 2.30
CA VAL A 378 -15.32 -2.89 2.96
C VAL A 378 -16.63 -2.32 2.43
N ILE A 379 -17.62 -2.13 3.32
CA ILE A 379 -18.86 -1.44 2.99
C ILE A 379 -18.67 0.04 3.34
N LEU A 380 -18.85 0.90 2.36
CA LEU A 380 -18.64 2.33 2.46
C LEU A 380 -19.96 3.06 2.81
N ASP A 381 -19.87 4.16 3.53
CA ASP A 381 -21.03 5.02 3.80
C ASP A 381 -21.34 5.92 2.59
N THR A 382 -21.55 5.28 1.45
CA THR A 382 -21.98 5.89 0.18
C THR A 382 -22.75 4.87 -0.65
N TYR A 383 -23.50 5.34 -1.65
CA TYR A 383 -24.33 4.49 -2.53
C TYR A 383 -23.73 4.27 -3.91
N GLN A 384 -22.58 4.88 -4.21
CA GLN A 384 -21.87 4.72 -5.48
C GLN A 384 -20.42 4.36 -5.21
N ILE A 385 -19.88 3.37 -5.90
CA ILE A 385 -18.45 3.00 -5.78
C ILE A 385 -17.56 4.15 -6.29
N ALA A 386 -18.02 4.86 -7.31
CA ALA A 386 -17.34 6.02 -7.86
C ALA A 386 -17.07 7.11 -6.81
N ASP A 387 -17.95 7.26 -5.81
CA ASP A 387 -17.81 8.26 -4.74
C ASP A 387 -16.71 7.91 -3.71
N ALA A 388 -16.20 6.68 -3.73
CA ALA A 388 -15.16 6.24 -2.78
C ALA A 388 -13.95 7.17 -2.72
N LEU A 389 -13.50 7.66 -3.88
CA LEU A 389 -12.36 8.59 -3.97
C LEU A 389 -12.77 10.06 -3.93
N LEU A 390 -14.01 10.38 -4.27
CA LEU A 390 -14.52 11.76 -4.25
C LEU A 390 -14.75 12.21 -2.82
N ASP A 391 -15.47 11.42 -2.03
CA ASP A 391 -15.94 11.77 -0.70
C ASP A 391 -15.10 11.14 0.41
N MET A 392 -14.30 10.10 0.08
CA MET A 392 -13.54 9.32 1.08
C MET A 392 -14.42 8.93 2.27
N PRO A 393 -15.56 8.26 2.02
CA PRO A 393 -16.61 8.05 3.02
C PRO A 393 -16.11 7.17 4.17
N ALA A 394 -16.83 7.21 5.29
CA ALA A 394 -16.59 6.30 6.40
C ALA A 394 -16.72 4.83 5.94
N ARG A 395 -16.01 3.92 6.60
CA ARG A 395 -16.10 2.47 6.40
C ARG A 395 -17.15 1.95 7.37
N SER A 396 -18.41 1.84 6.90
CA SER A 396 -19.52 1.37 7.74
C SER A 396 -19.22 0.00 8.33
N TRP A 397 -18.68 -0.91 7.52
CA TRP A 397 -18.19 -2.21 7.98
C TRP A 397 -16.88 -2.57 7.28
N VAL A 398 -15.95 -3.12 8.06
CA VAL A 398 -14.77 -3.82 7.53
C VAL A 398 -14.92 -5.30 7.87
N ILE A 399 -14.70 -6.13 6.88
CA ILE A 399 -14.87 -7.59 6.98
C ILE A 399 -13.56 -8.24 6.57
N LYS A 400 -13.02 -9.09 7.46
CA LYS A 400 -11.81 -9.88 7.20
C LYS A 400 -12.14 -11.37 7.29
N ARG A 401 -11.91 -12.10 6.20
CA ARG A 401 -12.25 -13.54 6.10
C ARG A 401 -13.67 -13.84 6.60
N GLY A 402 -14.63 -13.02 6.16
CA GLY A 402 -16.02 -13.19 6.52
C GLY A 402 -16.38 -12.83 7.96
N ARG A 403 -15.48 -12.25 8.73
CA ARG A 403 -15.75 -11.73 10.08
C ARG A 403 -15.80 -10.22 10.08
N ILE A 404 -16.80 -9.64 10.73
CA ILE A 404 -16.86 -8.20 10.95
C ILE A 404 -15.74 -7.82 11.92
N THR A 405 -14.82 -6.94 11.47
CA THR A 405 -13.68 -6.47 12.26
C THR A 405 -13.84 -5.03 12.71
N VAL A 406 -14.58 -4.23 11.95
CA VAL A 406 -14.89 -2.84 12.30
C VAL A 406 -16.35 -2.55 11.96
N VAL A 407 -17.01 -1.81 12.87
CA VAL A 407 -18.29 -1.16 12.62
C VAL A 407 -18.11 0.32 12.95
N THR A 408 -18.47 1.19 12.00
CA THR A 408 -18.39 2.65 12.19
C THR A 408 -19.80 3.23 12.06
N GLU A 409 -20.22 3.92 13.09
CA GLU A 409 -21.44 4.74 13.09
C GLU A 409 -21.04 6.22 13.05
N HIS A 410 -21.48 6.94 12.03
CA HIS A 410 -21.23 8.38 11.90
C HIS A 410 -22.53 9.14 11.92
N ARG A 411 -22.66 10.10 12.86
CA ARG A 411 -23.80 10.96 12.97
C ARG A 411 -23.37 12.43 12.88
N CYS A 412 -23.89 13.14 11.88
CA CYS A 412 -23.73 14.58 11.76
C CYS A 412 -25.10 15.25 11.84
N THR A 413 -25.22 16.31 12.64
CA THR A 413 -26.46 17.10 12.74
C THR A 413 -26.11 18.56 12.43
N ILE A 414 -26.76 19.11 11.40
CA ILE A 414 -26.62 20.52 11.04
C ILE A 414 -27.80 21.28 11.68
N HIS A 415 -27.50 22.15 12.63
CA HIS A 415 -28.49 23.05 13.23
C HIS A 415 -28.59 24.32 12.36
N ARG A 416 -29.70 24.45 11.61
CA ARG A 416 -29.99 25.67 10.83
C ARG A 416 -30.92 26.57 11.62
N GLU A 417 -30.49 27.76 11.96
CA GLU A 417 -31.37 28.79 12.52
C GLU A 417 -32.29 29.35 11.40
N GLY A 418 -33.59 29.40 11.63
CA GLY A 418 -34.53 30.16 10.77
C GLY A 418 -35.46 29.37 9.84
N CYS A 419 -35.60 28.06 9.93
CA CYS A 419 -36.73 27.38 9.28
C CYS A 419 -37.89 27.25 10.25
N CYS A 420 -38.79 28.24 10.23
CA CYS A 420 -40.10 28.11 10.86
C CYS A 420 -40.87 26.96 10.21
N GLY A 421 -41.20 25.95 11.01
CA GLY A 421 -42.31 25.02 10.95
C GLY A 421 -42.86 24.67 9.58
N HIS A 422 -42.30 23.64 8.96
CA HIS A 422 -43.06 22.65 8.21
C HIS A 422 -42.42 21.29 8.49
N ASP A 423 -43.07 20.47 9.28
CA ASP A 423 -42.79 19.05 9.40
C ASP A 423 -43.03 18.42 8.03
N HIS A 424 -41.98 18.29 7.24
CA HIS A 424 -41.94 17.33 6.16
C HIS A 424 -41.14 16.13 6.65
N ALA A 425 -41.89 15.16 7.13
CA ALA A 425 -41.43 13.76 7.19
C ALA A 425 -41.26 13.23 5.78
N ASP A 426 -40.19 13.64 5.12
CA ASP A 426 -39.73 13.03 3.89
C ASP A 426 -38.21 13.06 3.90
N GLY A 427 -37.66 11.87 4.20
CA GLY A 427 -36.23 11.62 4.22
C GLY A 427 -35.66 11.68 2.82
N HIS A 428 -35.15 12.81 2.39
CA HIS A 428 -34.20 12.88 1.29
C HIS A 428 -32.80 12.75 1.89
N ARG A 429 -32.27 11.56 1.77
CA ARG A 429 -30.86 11.23 1.95
C ARG A 429 -30.12 11.67 0.68
N HIS A 430 -29.20 12.62 0.80
CA HIS A 430 -28.15 12.90 -0.18
C HIS A 430 -26.90 12.14 0.19
#